data_0f7d96ecb603b19667711016d0a02655
#
_entry.id   0f7d96ecb603b19667711016d0a02655
#
_cell.length_a   1.000
_cell.length_b   1.000
_cell.length_c   1.000
_cell.angle_alpha   90.00
_cell.angle_beta   90.00
_cell.angle_gamma   90.00
#
_symmetry.space_group_name_H-M   'P 1'
#
loop_
_entity.id
_entity.type
_entity.pdbx_description
1 polymer ?
#
loop_
_entity_poly.entity_id
_entity_poly.type
_entity_poly.pdbx_seq_one_letter_code
_entity_poly.pdbx_strand_id
1 'polypeptide(L)'
;MARAALSGLLIGLILLMPAVQAQTAAPRTFEDSMAQRSLACTHCHGAGGRAAPDGYHPRIAGKPAIYLYNQLLNFRDGRRHYGPMTQLLAPLSDEYLLAIAEHFAALQLPYPAPLPHKSSAELLERGRILAYQGDASRQLQACAQCHGQSLTGMLPHVPGLLGLPRDYLNAQLGAWRTGKRRAHAPDCMADIAKRLQPQDIEALASWLAAQAVPAGSAGAPASAPTSAPTSASASASASAPRGAQNPAAACGTARSPQRP
;
A
#
# COMPACT_ATOMS: atom_id res chain seq x y z
N MET A 1 3.26 -93.70 37.41
CA MET A 1 4.12 -92.54 37.16
C MET A 1 4.01 -92.24 35.65
N ALA A 2 3.11 -91.33 35.29
CA ALA A 2 2.91 -90.96 33.88
C ALA A 2 3.19 -89.46 33.72
N ARG A 3 4.16 -89.14 32.92
CA ARG A 3 4.50 -87.76 32.53
C ARG A 3 3.79 -87.43 31.23
N ALA A 4 2.78 -86.61 31.30
CA ALA A 4 2.13 -86.04 30.14
C ALA A 4 2.96 -84.88 29.56
N ALA A 5 3.33 -84.98 28.30
CA ALA A 5 3.99 -83.91 27.57
C ALA A 5 2.91 -83.06 26.87
N LEU A 6 2.80 -81.79 27.29
CA LEU A 6 2.02 -80.82 26.58
C LEU A 6 2.86 -80.22 25.45
N SER A 7 2.47 -80.56 24.21
CA SER A 7 3.03 -79.88 23.04
C SER A 7 2.18 -78.64 22.79
N GLY A 8 2.74 -77.47 23.00
CA GLY A 8 2.13 -76.20 22.70
C GLY A 8 2.15 -75.89 21.20
N LEU A 9 1.02 -75.73 20.60
CA LEU A 9 0.82 -75.28 19.21
C LEU A 9 0.84 -73.74 19.18
N LEU A 10 1.98 -73.16 18.84
CA LEU A 10 2.14 -71.76 18.57
C LEU A 10 1.56 -71.41 17.17
N ILE A 11 0.31 -70.94 17.16
CA ILE A 11 -0.31 -70.40 15.97
C ILE A 11 0.22 -68.99 15.79
N GLY A 12 1.11 -68.83 14.77
CA GLY A 12 1.63 -67.53 14.38
C GLY A 12 0.53 -66.71 13.69
N LEU A 13 -0.02 -65.72 14.43
CA LEU A 13 -0.91 -64.72 13.87
C LEU A 13 -0.10 -63.69 13.06
N ILE A 14 0.04 -63.90 11.78
CA ILE A 14 0.64 -62.94 10.85
C ILE A 14 -0.35 -61.79 10.71
N LEU A 15 -0.09 -60.69 11.43
CA LEU A 15 -0.76 -59.40 11.25
C LEU A 15 -0.44 -58.86 9.85
N LEU A 16 -1.37 -59.01 8.90
CA LEU A 16 -1.40 -58.28 7.64
C LEU A 16 -1.60 -56.80 7.94
N MET A 17 -0.52 -56.05 8.17
CA MET A 17 -0.61 -54.59 8.18
C MET A 17 -0.82 -54.10 6.74
N PRO A 18 -1.90 -53.34 6.44
CA PRO A 18 -1.99 -52.70 5.14
C PRO A 18 -0.79 -51.77 4.97
N ALA A 19 -0.03 -51.97 3.92
CA ALA A 19 1.02 -51.04 3.54
C ALA A 19 0.35 -49.70 3.19
N VAL A 20 0.48 -48.74 4.09
CA VAL A 20 0.11 -47.35 3.78
C VAL A 20 1.07 -46.89 2.70
N GLN A 21 0.63 -46.95 1.45
CA GLN A 21 1.35 -46.34 0.35
C GLN A 21 1.36 -44.84 0.60
N ALA A 22 2.47 -44.31 1.03
CA ALA A 22 2.72 -42.87 1.04
C ALA A 22 2.59 -42.42 -0.42
N GLN A 23 1.43 -41.81 -0.74
CA GLN A 23 1.28 -41.12 -2.01
C GLN A 23 2.32 -40.01 -2.02
N THR A 24 3.40 -40.18 -2.75
CA THR A 24 4.33 -39.12 -3.08
C THR A 24 3.55 -38.09 -3.86
N ALA A 25 3.04 -37.06 -3.17
CA ALA A 25 2.45 -35.91 -3.83
C ALA A 25 3.49 -35.40 -4.83
N ALA A 26 3.09 -35.32 -6.10
CA ALA A 26 3.95 -34.73 -7.13
C ALA A 26 4.45 -33.38 -6.61
N PRO A 27 5.73 -33.04 -6.83
CA PRO A 27 6.27 -31.77 -6.38
C PRO A 27 5.34 -30.66 -6.92
N ARG A 28 4.75 -29.88 -6.02
CA ARG A 28 3.94 -28.72 -6.42
C ARG A 28 4.87 -27.75 -7.12
N THR A 29 4.77 -27.70 -8.44
CA THR A 29 5.45 -26.68 -9.22
C THR A 29 4.79 -25.35 -8.84
N PHE A 30 5.53 -24.48 -8.18
CA PHE A 30 5.08 -23.11 -7.96
C PHE A 30 5.05 -22.43 -9.33
N GLU A 31 3.86 -22.06 -9.78
CA GLU A 31 3.73 -21.20 -10.93
C GLU A 31 4.18 -19.80 -10.54
N ASP A 32 5.22 -19.28 -11.18
CA ASP A 32 5.70 -17.91 -10.94
C ASP A 32 4.77 -16.92 -11.64
N SER A 33 3.54 -16.83 -11.12
CA SER A 33 2.53 -15.90 -11.59
C SER A 33 2.36 -14.73 -10.62
N MET A 34 1.86 -13.58 -11.10
CA MET A 34 1.57 -12.44 -10.27
C MET A 34 0.52 -12.78 -9.19
N ALA A 35 -0.40 -13.68 -9.47
CA ALA A 35 -1.37 -14.19 -8.51
C ALA A 35 -0.66 -14.84 -7.31
N GLN A 36 0.34 -15.68 -7.56
CA GLN A 36 1.14 -16.32 -6.50
C GLN A 36 2.02 -15.30 -5.76
N ARG A 37 2.70 -14.42 -6.50
CA ARG A 37 3.57 -13.38 -5.91
C ARG A 37 2.82 -12.45 -4.97
N SER A 38 1.54 -12.14 -5.25
CA SER A 38 0.73 -11.20 -4.46
C SER A 38 0.07 -11.82 -3.22
N LEU A 39 0.06 -13.15 -3.06
CA LEU A 39 -0.61 -13.82 -1.92
C LEU A 39 -0.13 -13.33 -0.56
N ALA A 40 1.18 -13.22 -0.38
CA ALA A 40 1.75 -12.74 0.89
C ALA A 40 1.30 -11.30 1.22
N CYS A 41 1.10 -10.46 0.20
CA CYS A 41 0.64 -9.08 0.36
C CYS A 41 -0.84 -9.04 0.75
N THR A 42 -1.68 -9.80 0.03
CA THR A 42 -3.14 -9.77 0.20
C THR A 42 -3.59 -10.39 1.52
N HIS A 43 -2.76 -11.23 2.15
CA HIS A 43 -3.04 -11.78 3.47
C HIS A 43 -3.25 -10.68 4.53
N CYS A 44 -2.42 -9.64 4.51
CA CYS A 44 -2.53 -8.51 5.42
C CYS A 44 -3.27 -7.32 4.81
N HIS A 45 -3.08 -7.04 3.50
CA HIS A 45 -3.68 -5.90 2.84
C HIS A 45 -5.09 -6.16 2.26
N GLY A 46 -5.67 -7.32 2.55
CA GLY A 46 -7.00 -7.73 2.08
C GLY A 46 -7.01 -8.16 0.61
N ALA A 47 -8.09 -8.79 0.20
CA ALA A 47 -8.26 -9.32 -1.16
C ALA A 47 -8.00 -8.24 -2.21
N GLY A 48 -7.07 -8.50 -3.13
CA GLY A 48 -6.65 -7.54 -4.15
C GLY A 48 -6.00 -6.26 -3.57
N GLY A 49 -5.60 -6.25 -2.30
CA GLY A 49 -4.97 -5.06 -1.69
C GLY A 49 -5.94 -3.94 -1.35
N ARG A 50 -7.23 -4.24 -1.11
CA ARG A 50 -8.27 -3.23 -0.83
C ARG A 50 -8.28 -2.67 0.59
N ALA A 51 -7.44 -3.08 1.47
CA ALA A 51 -7.28 -2.94 2.91
C ALA A 51 -7.87 -4.12 3.68
N ALA A 52 -7.33 -4.38 4.86
CA ALA A 52 -7.93 -5.28 5.83
C ALA A 52 -8.99 -4.54 6.68
N PRO A 53 -9.93 -5.28 7.31
CA PRO A 53 -10.95 -4.66 8.17
C PRO A 53 -10.42 -4.22 9.54
N ASP A 54 -9.15 -4.48 9.84
CA ASP A 54 -8.51 -4.18 11.12
C ASP A 54 -8.23 -2.67 11.37
N GLY A 55 -8.46 -1.83 10.37
CA GLY A 55 -8.21 -0.39 10.46
C GLY A 55 -6.73 0.02 10.47
N TYR A 56 -5.80 -0.93 10.35
CA TYR A 56 -4.36 -0.70 10.43
C TYR A 56 -3.63 -0.99 9.11
N HIS A 57 -3.90 -2.11 8.44
CA HIS A 57 -3.29 -2.45 7.16
C HIS A 57 -3.94 -1.66 6.02
N PRO A 58 -3.18 -0.77 5.36
CA PRO A 58 -3.77 0.15 4.40
C PRO A 58 -4.11 -0.51 3.08
N ARG A 59 -5.01 0.13 2.33
CA ARG A 59 -5.21 -0.13 0.92
C ARG A 59 -3.95 0.16 0.13
N ILE A 60 -3.56 -0.81 -0.71
CA ILE A 60 -2.45 -0.68 -1.67
C ILE A 60 -2.95 -0.67 -3.13
N ALA A 61 -4.13 -1.22 -3.41
CA ALA A 61 -4.74 -1.19 -4.74
C ALA A 61 -4.99 0.23 -5.24
N GLY A 62 -4.66 0.51 -6.50
CA GLY A 62 -4.90 1.79 -7.17
C GLY A 62 -4.03 2.96 -6.66
N LYS A 63 -3.00 2.70 -5.87
CA LYS A 63 -2.00 3.73 -5.53
C LYS A 63 -0.98 3.87 -6.68
N PRO A 64 -0.38 5.07 -6.89
CA PRO A 64 0.61 5.23 -7.94
C PRO A 64 1.74 4.19 -7.85
N ALA A 65 2.13 3.57 -8.97
CA ALA A 65 3.13 2.51 -8.99
C ALA A 65 4.48 2.97 -8.39
N ILE A 66 4.94 4.15 -8.77
CA ILE A 66 6.20 4.73 -8.25
C ILE A 66 6.12 4.97 -6.74
N TYR A 67 4.95 5.41 -6.24
CA TYR A 67 4.75 5.53 -4.80
C TYR A 67 4.86 4.17 -4.10
N LEU A 68 4.16 3.14 -4.60
CA LEU A 68 4.21 1.79 -4.02
C LEU A 68 5.63 1.24 -4.04
N TYR A 69 6.31 1.32 -5.16
CA TYR A 69 7.70 0.89 -5.30
C TYR A 69 8.62 1.57 -4.28
N ASN A 70 8.53 2.90 -4.15
CA ASN A 70 9.29 3.63 -3.14
C ASN A 70 8.97 3.19 -1.71
N GLN A 71 7.71 2.85 -1.41
CA GLN A 71 7.37 2.35 -0.08
C GLN A 71 7.97 0.96 0.18
N LEU A 72 7.96 0.06 -0.81
CA LEU A 72 8.59 -1.26 -0.69
C LEU A 72 10.09 -1.13 -0.46
N LEU A 73 10.79 -0.30 -1.24
CA LEU A 73 12.20 0.02 -1.03
C LEU A 73 12.46 0.63 0.34
N ASN A 74 11.63 1.57 0.79
CA ASN A 74 11.80 2.24 2.07
C ASN A 74 11.67 1.27 3.25
N PHE A 75 10.82 0.25 3.17
CA PHE A 75 10.74 -0.82 4.16
C PHE A 75 11.97 -1.74 4.12
N ARG A 76 12.36 -2.18 2.92
CA ARG A 76 13.51 -3.07 2.75
C ARG A 76 14.81 -2.42 3.23
N ASP A 77 15.00 -1.15 2.89
CA ASP A 77 16.23 -0.40 3.16
C ASP A 77 16.21 0.33 4.53
N GLY A 78 15.21 0.07 5.38
CA GLY A 78 15.15 0.59 6.75
C GLY A 78 14.82 2.08 6.89
N ARG A 79 14.31 2.75 5.83
CA ARG A 79 13.80 4.12 5.93
C ARG A 79 12.38 4.17 6.53
N ARG A 80 11.65 3.07 6.48
CA ARG A 80 10.33 2.88 7.06
C ARG A 80 10.32 1.60 7.87
N HIS A 81 9.84 1.65 9.13
CA HIS A 81 9.90 0.52 10.03
C HIS A 81 8.52 -0.10 10.28
N TYR A 82 8.38 -1.35 9.95
CA TYR A 82 7.34 -2.27 10.36
C TYR A 82 7.87 -3.68 10.14
N GLY A 83 8.15 -4.41 11.24
CA GLY A 83 8.86 -5.69 11.20
C GLY A 83 8.36 -6.67 10.16
N PRO A 84 7.05 -6.99 10.08
CA PRO A 84 6.53 -7.92 9.09
C PRO A 84 6.83 -7.49 7.64
N MET A 85 6.67 -6.20 7.31
CA MET A 85 6.99 -5.71 5.96
C MET A 85 8.49 -5.76 5.68
N THR A 86 9.32 -5.34 6.62
CA THR A 86 10.79 -5.37 6.45
C THR A 86 11.28 -6.80 6.21
N GLN A 87 10.81 -7.77 6.98
CA GLN A 87 11.21 -9.18 6.84
C GLN A 87 10.73 -9.78 5.51
N LEU A 88 9.47 -9.49 5.13
CA LEU A 88 8.90 -9.99 3.88
C LEU A 88 9.67 -9.48 2.66
N LEU A 89 10.12 -8.23 2.69
CA LEU A 89 10.73 -7.58 1.53
C LEU A 89 12.25 -7.74 1.47
N ALA A 90 12.92 -8.10 2.57
CA ALA A 90 14.37 -8.19 2.65
C ALA A 90 15.02 -9.03 1.53
N PRO A 91 14.49 -10.21 1.12
CA PRO A 91 15.10 -11.04 0.09
C PRO A 91 14.71 -10.64 -1.35
N LEU A 92 13.83 -9.65 -1.55
CA LEU A 92 13.25 -9.37 -2.87
C LEU A 92 14.08 -8.36 -3.66
N SER A 93 14.26 -8.64 -4.96
CA SER A 93 14.98 -7.74 -5.87
C SER A 93 14.16 -6.49 -6.24
N ASP A 94 14.83 -5.48 -6.78
CA ASP A 94 14.20 -4.24 -7.24
C ASP A 94 13.16 -4.51 -8.33
N GLU A 95 13.47 -5.41 -9.26
CA GLU A 95 12.57 -5.79 -10.36
C GLU A 95 11.32 -6.48 -9.84
N TYR A 96 11.48 -7.37 -8.85
CA TYR A 96 10.35 -8.04 -8.21
C TYR A 96 9.45 -7.04 -7.48
N LEU A 97 10.04 -6.10 -6.73
CA LEU A 97 9.31 -5.06 -6.02
C LEU A 97 8.58 -4.11 -6.98
N LEU A 98 9.20 -3.79 -8.12
CA LEU A 98 8.57 -2.98 -9.17
C LEU A 98 7.36 -3.71 -9.76
N ALA A 99 7.49 -4.98 -10.12
CA ALA A 99 6.39 -5.78 -10.67
C ALA A 99 5.20 -5.87 -9.70
N ILE A 100 5.44 -6.04 -8.40
CA ILE A 100 4.41 -6.00 -7.36
C ILE A 100 3.74 -4.61 -7.28
N ALA A 101 4.53 -3.54 -7.34
CA ALA A 101 4.00 -2.17 -7.29
C ALA A 101 3.11 -1.85 -8.50
N GLU A 102 3.53 -2.23 -9.70
CA GLU A 102 2.78 -2.07 -10.95
C GLU A 102 1.47 -2.89 -10.91
N HIS A 103 1.53 -4.13 -10.42
CA HIS A 103 0.34 -4.98 -10.27
C HIS A 103 -0.72 -4.31 -9.39
N PHE A 104 -0.38 -3.90 -8.18
CA PHE A 104 -1.35 -3.27 -7.28
C PHE A 104 -1.82 -1.91 -7.77
N ALA A 105 -0.96 -1.15 -8.45
CA ALA A 105 -1.34 0.14 -9.04
C ALA A 105 -2.42 0.00 -10.13
N ALA A 106 -2.38 -1.09 -10.90
CA ALA A 106 -3.34 -1.36 -11.97
C ALA A 106 -4.73 -1.81 -11.47
N LEU A 107 -4.85 -2.20 -10.20
CA LEU A 107 -6.11 -2.71 -9.65
C LEU A 107 -7.12 -1.59 -9.36
N GLN A 108 -8.18 -1.54 -10.16
CA GLN A 108 -9.30 -0.60 -10.04
C GLN A 108 -10.41 -1.21 -9.15
N LEU A 109 -10.25 -1.13 -7.84
CA LEU A 109 -11.22 -1.66 -6.89
C LEU A 109 -12.02 -0.52 -6.26
N PRO A 110 -13.34 -0.67 -6.02
CA PRO A 110 -14.12 0.35 -5.34
C PRO A 110 -13.59 0.59 -3.91
N TYR A 111 -13.70 1.83 -3.46
CA TYR A 111 -13.44 2.18 -2.08
C TYR A 111 -14.66 1.86 -1.23
N PRO A 112 -14.47 1.36 0.01
CA PRO A 112 -15.58 1.23 0.96
C PRO A 112 -16.07 2.62 1.38
N ALA A 113 -17.31 2.69 1.85
CA ALA A 113 -17.78 3.89 2.53
C ALA A 113 -16.93 4.17 3.78
N PRO A 114 -16.77 5.45 4.16
CA PRO A 114 -16.10 5.79 5.41
C PRO A 114 -16.78 5.11 6.61
N LEU A 115 -15.97 4.66 7.57
CA LEU A 115 -16.50 4.08 8.80
C LEU A 115 -17.14 5.19 9.68
N PRO A 116 -18.20 4.88 10.42
CA PRO A 116 -18.74 5.79 11.42
C PRO A 116 -17.66 6.24 12.40
N HIS A 117 -17.63 7.52 12.74
CA HIS A 117 -16.66 8.09 13.68
C HIS A 117 -17.40 8.86 14.80
N LYS A 118 -16.73 8.97 15.97
CA LYS A 118 -17.23 9.70 17.14
C LYS A 118 -16.46 11.03 17.38
N SER A 119 -15.80 11.54 16.35
CA SER A 119 -15.03 12.79 16.45
C SER A 119 -15.96 14.00 16.58
N SER A 120 -15.56 14.98 17.39
CA SER A 120 -16.33 16.23 17.51
C SER A 120 -16.27 17.06 16.22
N ALA A 121 -17.23 17.95 16.03
CA ALA A 121 -17.29 18.85 14.88
C ALA A 121 -16.06 19.76 14.83
N GLU A 122 -15.59 20.23 15.98
CA GLU A 122 -14.42 21.11 16.10
C GLU A 122 -13.14 20.39 15.68
N LEU A 123 -12.99 19.11 16.08
CA LEU A 123 -11.83 18.30 15.68
C LEU A 123 -11.81 18.06 14.17
N LEU A 124 -12.96 17.75 13.59
CA LEU A 124 -13.10 17.56 12.15
C LEU A 124 -12.83 18.84 11.37
N GLU A 125 -13.38 19.98 11.83
CA GLU A 125 -13.16 21.27 11.18
C GLU A 125 -11.69 21.68 11.23
N ARG A 126 -10.99 21.47 12.36
CA ARG A 126 -9.54 21.69 12.43
C ARG A 126 -8.79 20.82 11.41
N GLY A 127 -9.16 19.54 11.27
CA GLY A 127 -8.57 18.65 10.27
C GLY A 127 -8.79 19.17 8.84
N ARG A 128 -10.01 19.66 8.54
CA ARG A 128 -10.35 20.26 7.26
C ARG A 128 -9.52 21.52 6.95
N ILE A 129 -9.40 22.41 7.92
CA ILE A 129 -8.59 23.64 7.80
C ILE A 129 -7.15 23.28 7.48
N LEU A 130 -6.54 22.38 8.25
CA LEU A 130 -5.16 21.94 8.01
C LEU A 130 -4.98 21.28 6.65
N ALA A 131 -5.95 20.48 6.22
CA ALA A 131 -5.89 19.78 4.93
C ALA A 131 -5.92 20.74 3.72
N TYR A 132 -6.70 21.82 3.79
CA TYR A 132 -6.92 22.73 2.67
C TYR A 132 -6.24 24.10 2.79
N GLN A 133 -5.98 24.57 3.99
CA GLN A 133 -5.40 25.90 4.24
C GLN A 133 -4.02 25.82 4.87
N GLY A 134 -3.72 24.75 5.62
CA GLY A 134 -2.48 24.64 6.38
C GLY A 134 -2.49 25.56 7.61
N ASP A 135 -1.30 26.02 7.99
CA ASP A 135 -1.09 27.00 9.09
C ASP A 135 0.14 27.86 8.79
N ALA A 136 -0.11 29.07 8.29
CA ALA A 136 0.97 29.98 7.88
C ALA A 136 1.88 30.39 9.03
N SER A 137 1.33 30.50 10.27
CA SER A 137 2.12 30.88 11.46
C SER A 137 3.20 29.86 11.79
N ARG A 138 3.01 28.58 11.41
CA ARG A 138 3.96 27.49 11.59
C ARG A 138 4.62 27.05 10.28
N GLN A 139 4.43 27.80 9.21
CA GLN A 139 4.90 27.43 7.87
C GLN A 139 4.43 26.03 7.45
N LEU A 140 3.24 25.62 7.89
CA LEU A 140 2.63 24.35 7.58
C LEU A 140 1.80 24.50 6.31
N GLN A 141 2.28 23.92 5.21
CA GLN A 141 1.58 23.91 3.95
C GLN A 141 0.32 23.03 4.01
N ALA A 142 -0.71 23.39 3.25
CA ALA A 142 -1.92 22.59 3.11
C ALA A 142 -1.61 21.25 2.41
N CYS A 143 -2.22 20.17 2.87
CA CYS A 143 -2.06 18.84 2.24
C CYS A 143 -2.47 18.85 0.76
N ALA A 144 -3.55 19.60 0.44
CA ALA A 144 -4.08 19.72 -0.91
C ALA A 144 -3.09 20.33 -1.93
N GLN A 145 -2.12 21.12 -1.48
CA GLN A 145 -1.10 21.70 -2.37
C GLN A 145 -0.24 20.64 -3.06
N CYS A 146 0.04 19.53 -2.36
CA CYS A 146 0.85 18.44 -2.89
C CYS A 146 0.01 17.22 -3.27
N HIS A 147 -1.03 16.89 -2.47
CA HIS A 147 -1.85 15.69 -2.67
C HIS A 147 -3.05 15.90 -3.60
N GLY A 148 -3.13 17.08 -4.26
CA GLY A 148 -4.23 17.46 -5.15
C GLY A 148 -5.44 18.02 -4.41
N GLN A 149 -6.23 18.87 -5.06
CA GLN A 149 -7.39 19.54 -4.46
C GLN A 149 -8.46 18.57 -3.95
N SER A 150 -8.61 17.42 -4.58
CA SER A 150 -9.49 16.34 -4.14
C SER A 150 -8.84 15.40 -3.12
N LEU A 151 -7.57 15.61 -2.75
CA LEU A 151 -6.78 14.73 -1.86
C LEU A 151 -6.69 13.27 -2.32
N THR A 152 -6.89 13.04 -3.61
CA THR A 152 -6.85 11.70 -4.22
C THR A 152 -5.48 11.33 -4.77
N GLY A 153 -4.50 12.22 -4.63
CA GLY A 153 -3.13 12.06 -5.09
C GLY A 153 -2.87 12.68 -6.45
N MET A 154 -1.61 12.64 -6.84
CA MET A 154 -1.14 13.15 -8.14
C MET A 154 -0.07 12.20 -8.69
N LEU A 155 -0.22 11.83 -9.96
CA LEU A 155 0.80 11.03 -10.64
C LEU A 155 2.10 11.83 -10.83
N PRO A 156 3.25 11.18 -10.89
CA PRO A 156 3.42 9.72 -10.85
C PRO A 156 3.62 9.12 -9.45
N HIS A 157 3.84 9.91 -8.39
CA HIS A 157 4.35 9.38 -7.11
C HIS A 157 3.67 9.93 -5.84
N VAL A 158 2.72 10.85 -5.96
CA VAL A 158 2.03 11.41 -4.78
C VAL A 158 0.76 10.61 -4.49
N PRO A 159 0.65 9.96 -3.32
CA PRO A 159 -0.51 9.13 -3.01
C PRO A 159 -1.72 9.96 -2.63
N GLY A 160 -2.92 9.41 -2.86
CA GLY A 160 -4.15 9.92 -2.26
C GLY A 160 -4.18 9.68 -0.74
N LEU A 161 -4.81 10.59 -0.04
CA LEU A 161 -4.97 10.58 1.42
C LEU A 161 -6.32 10.03 1.87
N LEU A 162 -7.32 10.02 0.97
CA LEU A 162 -8.67 9.54 1.27
C LEU A 162 -8.77 8.01 1.21
N GLY A 163 -9.76 7.45 1.92
CA GLY A 163 -9.99 6.01 1.98
C GLY A 163 -8.92 5.24 2.75
N LEU A 164 -8.19 5.93 3.62
CA LEU A 164 -7.19 5.34 4.54
C LEU A 164 -7.77 5.29 5.96
N PRO A 165 -7.49 4.23 6.73
CA PRO A 165 -7.93 4.14 8.11
C PRO A 165 -7.31 5.24 9.00
N ARG A 166 -8.09 5.75 9.96
CA ARG A 166 -7.65 6.78 10.91
C ARG A 166 -6.37 6.39 11.65
N ASP A 167 -6.33 5.18 12.19
CA ASP A 167 -5.19 4.72 12.99
C ASP A 167 -3.93 4.55 12.14
N TYR A 168 -4.09 4.12 10.88
CA TYR A 168 -2.99 4.12 9.91
C TYR A 168 -2.46 5.54 9.67
N LEU A 169 -3.34 6.52 9.42
CA LEU A 169 -2.93 7.93 9.20
C LEU A 169 -2.18 8.48 10.40
N ASN A 170 -2.71 8.28 11.62
CA ASN A 170 -2.05 8.67 12.87
C ASN A 170 -0.66 8.05 12.99
N ALA A 171 -0.55 6.74 12.76
CA ALA A 171 0.72 6.03 12.84
C ALA A 171 1.75 6.56 11.82
N GLN A 172 1.31 6.87 10.59
CA GLN A 172 2.23 7.34 9.55
C GLN A 172 2.74 8.76 9.82
N LEU A 173 1.85 9.69 10.16
CA LEU A 173 2.24 11.07 10.48
C LEU A 173 3.10 11.11 11.75
N GLY A 174 2.75 10.34 12.78
CA GLY A 174 3.56 10.20 14.00
C GLY A 174 4.93 9.59 13.74
N ALA A 175 5.02 8.59 12.85
CA ALA A 175 6.28 7.97 12.48
C ALA A 175 7.23 8.93 11.74
N TRP A 176 6.72 9.79 10.84
CA TRP A 176 7.52 10.84 10.22
C TRP A 176 7.96 11.88 11.23
N ARG A 177 7.05 12.33 12.09
CA ARG A 177 7.36 13.31 13.13
C ARG A 177 8.48 12.85 14.06
N THR A 178 8.53 11.55 14.39
CA THR A 178 9.55 10.94 15.26
C THR A 178 10.77 10.40 14.52
N GLY A 179 10.85 10.56 13.18
CA GLY A 179 11.95 10.06 12.35
C GLY A 179 11.98 8.54 12.13
N LYS A 180 10.97 7.80 12.62
CA LYS A 180 10.83 6.35 12.38
C LYS A 180 10.37 6.02 10.96
N ARG A 181 9.80 7.00 10.24
CA ARG A 181 9.52 6.94 8.82
C ARG A 181 10.28 8.05 8.12
N ARG A 182 10.96 7.69 7.05
CA ARG A 182 11.72 8.60 6.19
C ARG A 182 11.47 8.25 4.73
N ALA A 183 11.71 9.21 3.85
CA ALA A 183 11.76 9.00 2.41
C ALA A 183 13.16 9.36 1.89
N HIS A 184 13.38 9.25 0.57
CA HIS A 184 14.56 9.82 -0.07
C HIS A 184 14.53 11.34 0.03
N ALA A 185 15.71 11.95 0.09
CA ALA A 185 15.84 13.40 0.13
C ALA A 185 15.44 14.04 -1.22
N PRO A 186 14.75 15.18 -1.17
CA PRO A 186 14.22 15.88 -0.01
C PRO A 186 12.97 15.19 0.55
N ASP A 187 12.93 14.94 1.87
CA ASP A 187 11.78 14.30 2.53
C ASP A 187 10.76 15.36 2.98
N CYS A 188 9.99 15.87 2.02
CA CYS A 188 9.00 16.91 2.28
C CYS A 188 7.94 16.50 3.31
N MET A 189 7.59 15.21 3.37
CA MET A 189 6.61 14.75 4.37
C MET A 189 7.19 14.74 5.78
N ALA A 190 8.48 14.49 5.96
CA ALA A 190 9.13 14.66 7.25
C ALA A 190 9.13 16.13 7.70
N ASP A 191 9.35 17.06 6.77
CA ASP A 191 9.33 18.50 7.07
C ASP A 191 7.92 18.98 7.45
N ILE A 192 6.89 18.52 6.76
CA ILE A 192 5.48 18.77 7.12
C ILE A 192 5.15 18.15 8.49
N ALA A 193 5.47 16.88 8.70
CA ALA A 193 5.09 16.16 9.91
C ALA A 193 5.76 16.70 11.17
N LYS A 194 6.99 17.21 11.09
CA LYS A 194 7.68 17.86 12.20
C LYS A 194 6.98 19.13 12.69
N ARG A 195 6.22 19.81 11.81
CA ARG A 195 5.48 21.05 12.15
C ARG A 195 4.08 20.75 12.70
N LEU A 196 3.58 19.52 12.55
CA LEU A 196 2.32 19.08 13.13
C LEU A 196 2.47 18.84 14.64
N GLN A 197 1.51 19.34 15.42
CA GLN A 197 1.35 18.95 16.82
C GLN A 197 0.57 17.63 16.91
N PRO A 198 0.62 16.90 18.04
CA PRO A 198 -0.14 15.66 18.19
C PRO A 198 -1.63 15.83 17.92
N GLN A 199 -2.23 16.94 18.35
CA GLN A 199 -3.63 17.28 18.15
C GLN A 199 -3.96 17.54 16.67
N ASP A 200 -2.99 18.08 15.90
CA ASP A 200 -3.14 18.29 14.46
C ASP A 200 -3.17 16.95 13.72
N ILE A 201 -2.33 16.00 14.14
CA ILE A 201 -2.29 14.66 13.57
C ILE A 201 -3.62 13.95 13.82
N GLU A 202 -4.16 14.04 15.04
CA GLU A 202 -5.45 13.47 15.39
C GLU A 202 -6.59 14.09 14.56
N ALA A 203 -6.60 15.41 14.42
CA ALA A 203 -7.59 16.15 13.65
C ALA A 203 -7.56 15.78 12.16
N LEU A 204 -6.36 15.79 11.56
CA LEU A 204 -6.15 15.40 10.16
C LEU A 204 -6.56 13.95 9.91
N ALA A 205 -6.12 13.02 10.75
CA ALA A 205 -6.44 11.61 10.58
C ALA A 205 -7.93 11.33 10.72
N SER A 206 -8.59 11.98 11.70
CA SER A 206 -10.03 11.87 11.91
C SER A 206 -10.82 12.44 10.74
N TRP A 207 -10.45 13.62 10.25
CA TRP A 207 -11.16 14.26 9.13
C TRP A 207 -10.94 13.49 7.82
N LEU A 208 -9.70 13.12 7.48
CA LEU A 208 -9.37 12.40 6.25
C LEU A 208 -10.08 11.03 6.17
N ALA A 209 -10.10 10.29 7.28
CA ALA A 209 -10.75 8.99 7.34
C ALA A 209 -12.29 9.07 7.22
N ALA A 210 -12.87 10.20 7.58
CA ALA A 210 -14.31 10.46 7.46
C ALA A 210 -14.76 10.86 6.04
N GLN A 211 -13.82 11.17 5.13
CA GLN A 211 -14.17 11.61 3.79
C GLN A 211 -14.41 10.43 2.86
N ALA A 212 -15.50 10.49 2.09
CA ALA A 212 -15.71 9.56 0.98
C ALA A 212 -14.69 9.83 -0.14
N VAL A 213 -14.23 8.78 -0.78
CA VAL A 213 -13.40 8.92 -1.99
C VAL A 213 -14.32 9.22 -3.16
N PRO A 214 -14.13 10.33 -3.89
CA PRO A 214 -14.96 10.67 -5.05
C PRO A 214 -14.97 9.57 -6.11
N ALA A 215 -16.12 9.29 -6.70
CA ALA A 215 -16.21 8.33 -7.80
C ALA A 215 -15.30 8.75 -8.97
N GLY A 216 -14.63 7.78 -9.57
CA GLY A 216 -13.65 8.03 -10.65
C GLY A 216 -12.26 8.46 -10.20
N SER A 217 -12.04 8.64 -8.88
CA SER A 217 -10.73 9.01 -8.31
C SER A 217 -9.77 7.82 -8.13
N ALA A 218 -10.21 6.60 -8.35
CA ALA A 218 -9.31 5.45 -8.44
C ALA A 218 -8.35 5.73 -9.61
N GLY A 219 -7.05 5.88 -9.32
CA GLY A 219 -6.05 6.27 -10.28
C GLY A 219 -6.23 5.51 -11.60
N ALA A 220 -6.86 6.17 -12.56
CA ALA A 220 -6.90 5.65 -13.91
C ALA A 220 -5.44 5.56 -14.37
N PRO A 221 -4.96 4.40 -14.85
CA PRO A 221 -3.75 4.41 -15.62
C PRO A 221 -3.95 5.42 -16.73
N ALA A 222 -3.00 6.32 -16.93
CA ALA A 222 -2.98 7.13 -18.14
C ALA A 222 -3.17 6.16 -19.30
N SER A 223 -4.28 6.30 -20.01
CA SER A 223 -4.57 5.50 -21.20
C SER A 223 -3.35 5.58 -22.07
N ALA A 224 -2.77 4.42 -22.42
CA ALA A 224 -1.79 4.35 -23.48
C ALA A 224 -2.38 5.08 -24.69
N PRO A 225 -1.61 5.87 -25.45
CA PRO A 225 -2.13 6.60 -26.59
C PRO A 225 -2.71 5.57 -27.58
N THR A 226 -4.02 5.49 -27.65
CA THR A 226 -4.70 4.79 -28.73
C THR A 226 -4.33 5.54 -30.00
N SER A 227 -3.72 4.82 -30.93
CA SER A 227 -3.33 5.29 -32.27
C SER A 227 -4.37 6.24 -32.85
N ALA A 228 -3.86 7.44 -33.23
CA ALA A 228 -4.64 8.51 -33.82
C ALA A 228 -5.24 8.11 -35.18
N PRO A 229 -6.43 8.63 -35.52
CA PRO A 229 -6.77 8.89 -36.90
C PRO A 229 -6.26 10.27 -37.31
N THR A 230 -5.70 10.28 -38.51
CA THR A 230 -5.09 11.36 -39.25
C THR A 230 -6.07 12.52 -39.53
N SER A 231 -5.53 13.74 -39.48
CA SER A 231 -5.93 14.97 -40.19
C SER A 231 -7.14 15.75 -39.72
N ALA A 232 -6.84 16.95 -39.16
CA ALA A 232 -7.34 18.22 -39.69
C ALA A 232 -6.61 19.40 -38.99
N SER A 233 -6.02 20.24 -39.78
CA SER A 233 -5.35 21.48 -39.40
C SER A 233 -6.33 22.47 -38.77
N ALA A 234 -5.98 23.03 -37.60
CA ALA A 234 -6.44 24.33 -37.17
C ALA A 234 -5.38 24.97 -36.25
N SER A 235 -4.69 25.96 -36.77
CA SER A 235 -3.81 26.84 -36.02
C SER A 235 -4.61 27.68 -35.03
N ALA A 236 -4.38 27.49 -33.75
CA ALA A 236 -4.71 28.45 -32.72
C ALA A 236 -3.59 28.47 -31.69
N SER A 237 -2.69 29.45 -31.81
CA SER A 237 -1.72 29.77 -30.78
C SER A 237 -2.45 30.34 -29.56
N ALA A 238 -2.76 29.49 -28.61
CA ALA A 238 -3.09 29.89 -27.26
C ALA A 238 -1.90 29.53 -26.37
N SER A 239 -1.15 30.54 -25.95
CA SER A 239 -0.10 30.43 -24.94
C SER A 239 -0.76 29.94 -23.64
N ALA A 240 -0.66 28.65 -23.37
CA ALA A 240 -1.05 28.09 -22.08
C ALA A 240 -0.18 28.73 -20.99
N PRO A 241 -0.76 29.17 -19.85
CA PRO A 241 0.04 29.65 -18.73
C PRO A 241 0.97 28.52 -18.31
N ARG A 242 2.25 28.84 -18.12
CA ARG A 242 3.27 27.92 -17.60
C ARG A 242 2.70 27.30 -16.33
N GLY A 243 2.33 26.02 -16.40
CA GLY A 243 1.69 25.29 -15.33
C GLY A 243 2.47 25.46 -14.04
N ALA A 244 1.77 25.82 -12.97
CA ALA A 244 2.33 25.85 -11.63
C ALA A 244 3.01 24.51 -11.37
N GLN A 245 4.33 24.52 -11.23
CA GLN A 245 5.10 23.31 -10.97
C GLN A 245 4.59 22.70 -9.68
N ASN A 246 4.17 21.43 -9.73
CA ASN A 246 3.75 20.71 -8.55
C ASN A 246 4.89 20.73 -7.51
N PRO A 247 4.70 21.37 -6.34
CA PRO A 247 5.75 21.46 -5.32
C PRO A 247 6.21 20.08 -4.84
N ALA A 248 5.38 19.05 -5.00
CA ALA A 248 5.73 17.68 -4.67
C ALA A 248 6.61 16.98 -5.72
N ALA A 249 6.82 17.57 -6.90
CA ALA A 249 7.58 16.92 -7.98
C ALA A 249 9.04 16.61 -7.59
N ALA A 250 9.61 17.38 -6.67
CA ALA A 250 10.98 17.19 -6.19
C ALA A 250 11.05 16.32 -4.91
N CYS A 251 9.92 15.92 -4.32
CA CYS A 251 9.89 15.34 -2.99
C CYS A 251 10.02 13.82 -3.03
N GLY A 252 11.03 13.27 -2.33
CA GLY A 252 11.07 11.88 -1.90
C GLY A 252 11.08 10.83 -3.00
N THR A 253 11.40 11.20 -4.23
CA THR A 253 11.45 10.26 -5.33
C THR A 253 12.74 9.45 -5.29
N ALA A 254 12.61 8.15 -5.01
CA ALA A 254 13.66 7.22 -5.42
C ALA A 254 13.87 7.32 -6.94
N ARG A 255 15.05 6.95 -7.39
CA ARG A 255 15.36 6.85 -8.82
C ARG A 255 14.23 6.10 -9.50
N SER A 256 13.72 6.65 -10.60
CA SER A 256 12.85 5.89 -11.49
C SER A 256 13.54 4.57 -11.80
N PRO A 257 12.86 3.42 -11.68
CA PRO A 257 13.47 2.15 -12.03
C PRO A 257 13.94 2.24 -13.47
N GLN A 258 15.24 2.03 -13.68
CA GLN A 258 15.76 1.85 -15.03
C GLN A 258 15.22 0.48 -15.49
N ARG A 259 14.35 0.49 -16.49
CA ARG A 259 14.06 -0.76 -17.21
C ARG A 259 15.33 -1.16 -17.94
N PRO A 260 15.74 -2.45 -17.85
CA PRO A 260 16.84 -2.96 -18.65
C PRO A 260 16.61 -2.81 -20.15
#